data_51e60411918ee016cc9fb223de75cb83
#
_entry.id   51e60411918ee016cc9fb223de75cb83
#
_cell.length_a   1.000
_cell.length_b   1.000
_cell.length_c   1.000
_cell.angle_alpha   90.00
_cell.angle_beta   90.00
_cell.angle_gamma   90.00
#
_symmetry.space_group_name_H-M   'P 1'
#
loop_
_entity.id
_entity.type
_entity.pdbx_description
1 polymer ?
#
loop_
_entity_poly.entity_id
_entity_poly.type
_entity_poly.pdbx_seq_one_letter_code
_entity_poly.pdbx_strand_id
1 'polypeptide(L)'
;MSNCSLSINKGEVLSVMGPSGCGKSTLLSVIAGHLSDDFNYSGHIEVNNTPIKQLPSYKRKVGILFQEDLLFPHLCIWENLAFALPDQIKGSQRKIDAINALKNVQLDSLAYVFPEQISGGQRARISLVRMLLAKPDVALLDEPFSKLDKTLRIQFRDWVFEQLSEANIPTLLVTHDIDDIPQNSQTFLWPLEIDHA
;
A
#
# COMPACT_ATOMS: atom_id res chain seq x y z
N MET A 1 -10.11 -8.21 -19.89
CA MET A 1 -10.18 -6.92 -19.18
C MET A 1 -10.52 -5.83 -20.16
N SER A 2 -11.49 -4.97 -19.85
CA SER A 2 -11.82 -3.80 -20.65
C SER A 2 -10.67 -2.79 -20.65
N ASN A 3 -10.57 -1.99 -21.72
CA ASN A 3 -9.60 -0.90 -21.78
C ASN A 3 -9.85 0.10 -20.65
N CYS A 4 -8.83 0.34 -19.83
CA CYS A 4 -8.88 1.27 -18.70
C CYS A 4 -7.71 2.24 -18.83
N SER A 5 -7.98 3.53 -18.60
CA SER A 5 -6.96 4.57 -18.53
C SER A 5 -7.14 5.34 -17.24
N LEU A 6 -6.10 5.33 -16.39
CA LEU A 6 -6.10 5.94 -15.08
C LEU A 6 -4.90 6.89 -14.98
N SER A 7 -5.09 8.03 -14.33
CA SER A 7 -4.02 8.97 -14.02
C SER A 7 -4.20 9.49 -12.60
N ILE A 8 -3.11 9.57 -11.85
CA ILE A 8 -3.11 10.02 -10.45
C ILE A 8 -1.97 11.01 -10.28
N ASN A 9 -2.28 12.21 -9.80
CA ASN A 9 -1.27 13.21 -9.49
C ASN A 9 -0.63 12.95 -8.11
N LYS A 10 0.52 13.56 -7.87
CA LYS A 10 1.21 13.45 -6.58
C LYS A 10 0.31 13.93 -5.44
N GLY A 11 0.28 13.16 -4.36
CA GLY A 11 -0.54 13.45 -3.19
C GLY A 11 -2.05 13.20 -3.36
N GLU A 12 -2.50 12.79 -4.56
CA GLU A 12 -3.90 12.45 -4.82
C GLU A 12 -4.18 10.96 -4.58
N VAL A 13 -5.45 10.69 -4.28
CA VAL A 13 -5.98 9.33 -4.16
C VAL A 13 -6.98 9.08 -5.29
N LEU A 14 -6.78 8.01 -6.04
CA LEU A 14 -7.78 7.45 -6.95
C LEU A 14 -8.34 6.17 -6.34
N SER A 15 -9.65 6.12 -6.17
CA SER A 15 -10.33 4.94 -5.64
C SER A 15 -10.92 4.10 -6.78
N VAL A 16 -10.59 2.83 -6.82
CA VAL A 16 -11.19 1.84 -7.72
C VAL A 16 -12.19 1.02 -6.94
N MET A 17 -13.46 1.18 -7.26
CA MET A 17 -14.56 0.54 -6.56
C MET A 17 -15.22 -0.53 -7.43
N GLY A 18 -15.60 -1.64 -6.82
CA GLY A 18 -16.30 -2.72 -7.51
C GLY A 18 -16.46 -3.95 -6.61
N PRO A 19 -17.31 -4.92 -7.00
CA PRO A 19 -17.54 -6.12 -6.21
C PRO A 19 -16.29 -6.98 -6.06
N SER A 20 -16.32 -7.87 -5.07
CA SER A 20 -15.24 -8.85 -4.89
C SER A 20 -15.11 -9.76 -6.10
N GLY A 21 -13.87 -10.11 -6.47
CA GLY A 21 -13.59 -11.01 -7.59
C GLY A 21 -13.59 -10.36 -9.00
N CYS A 22 -13.91 -9.07 -9.15
CA CYS A 22 -13.92 -8.40 -10.45
C CYS A 22 -12.53 -8.01 -11.01
N GLY A 23 -11.44 -8.44 -10.37
CA GLY A 23 -10.07 -8.24 -10.89
C GLY A 23 -9.36 -6.99 -10.36
N LYS A 24 -9.84 -6.33 -9.30
CA LYS A 24 -9.18 -5.15 -8.71
C LYS A 24 -7.75 -5.46 -8.19
N SER A 25 -7.59 -6.54 -7.43
CA SER A 25 -6.27 -6.97 -6.95
C SER A 25 -5.35 -7.42 -8.09
N THR A 26 -5.92 -7.91 -9.20
CA THR A 26 -5.15 -8.20 -10.43
C THR A 26 -4.58 -6.91 -11.04
N LEU A 27 -5.35 -5.81 -11.05
CA LEU A 27 -4.85 -4.50 -11.48
C LEU A 27 -3.64 -4.07 -10.62
N LEU A 28 -3.76 -4.19 -9.30
CA LEU A 28 -2.64 -3.86 -8.39
C LEU A 28 -1.42 -4.75 -8.66
N SER A 29 -1.63 -6.06 -8.89
CA SER A 29 -0.56 -7.01 -9.21
C SER A 29 0.15 -6.66 -10.54
N VAL A 30 -0.60 -6.20 -11.55
CA VAL A 30 -0.05 -5.70 -12.82
C VAL A 30 0.87 -4.49 -12.60
N ILE A 31 0.41 -3.50 -11.82
CA ILE A 31 1.19 -2.29 -11.53
C ILE A 31 2.43 -2.64 -10.71
N ALA A 32 2.29 -3.47 -9.70
CA ALA A 32 3.38 -3.87 -8.82
C ALA A 32 4.39 -4.83 -9.49
N GLY A 33 4.01 -5.50 -10.57
CA GLY A 33 4.88 -6.48 -11.25
C GLY A 33 4.88 -7.86 -10.59
N HIS A 34 3.77 -8.24 -9.98
CA HIS A 34 3.57 -9.54 -9.32
C HIS A 34 2.50 -10.39 -10.03
N LEU A 35 2.17 -10.05 -11.29
CA LEU A 35 1.21 -10.83 -12.04
C LEU A 35 1.75 -12.24 -12.31
N SER A 36 0.92 -13.28 -12.10
CA SER A 36 1.26 -14.65 -12.46
C SER A 36 1.46 -14.77 -13.97
N ASP A 37 2.35 -15.68 -14.39
CA ASP A 37 2.65 -15.98 -15.80
C ASP A 37 1.44 -16.50 -16.59
N ASP A 38 0.39 -16.97 -15.89
CA ASP A 38 -0.87 -17.40 -16.48
C ASP A 38 -1.70 -16.25 -17.07
N PHE A 39 -1.36 -15.00 -16.73
CA PHE A 39 -2.08 -13.81 -17.17
C PHE A 39 -1.23 -12.93 -18.08
N ASN A 40 -1.83 -12.44 -19.14
CA ASN A 40 -1.23 -11.46 -20.03
C ASN A 40 -1.99 -10.13 -19.99
N TYR A 41 -1.27 -9.04 -20.08
CA TYR A 41 -1.85 -7.71 -20.22
C TYR A 41 -1.12 -6.89 -21.28
N SER A 42 -1.86 -5.98 -21.90
CA SER A 42 -1.35 -5.00 -22.86
C SER A 42 -1.54 -3.59 -22.30
N GLY A 43 -0.81 -2.62 -22.85
CA GLY A 43 -0.90 -1.22 -22.43
C GLY A 43 0.39 -0.69 -21.82
N HIS A 44 0.32 0.55 -21.33
CA HIS A 44 1.43 1.29 -20.74
C HIS A 44 1.20 1.52 -19.26
N ILE A 45 2.26 1.42 -18.47
CA ILE A 45 2.26 1.79 -17.05
C ILE A 45 3.47 2.67 -16.84
N GLU A 46 3.24 3.87 -16.34
CA GLU A 46 4.28 4.85 -16.05
C GLU A 46 4.16 5.38 -14.62
N VAL A 47 5.30 5.58 -13.99
CA VAL A 47 5.41 6.27 -12.70
C VAL A 47 6.41 7.40 -12.86
N ASN A 48 6.02 8.63 -12.52
CA ASN A 48 6.83 9.84 -12.73
C ASN A 48 7.35 9.95 -14.19
N ASN A 49 6.50 9.73 -15.19
CA ASN A 49 6.81 9.72 -16.63
C ASN A 49 7.88 8.66 -17.04
N THR A 50 8.09 7.66 -16.20
CA THR A 50 9.02 6.57 -16.47
C THR A 50 8.25 5.28 -16.70
N PRO A 51 8.39 4.61 -17.86
CA PRO A 51 7.76 3.32 -18.10
C PRO A 51 8.30 2.26 -17.14
N ILE A 52 7.40 1.59 -16.41
CA ILE A 52 7.78 0.57 -15.42
C ILE A 52 7.40 -0.86 -15.82
N LYS A 53 6.70 -1.05 -16.93
CA LYS A 53 6.19 -2.36 -17.37
C LYS A 53 7.28 -3.42 -17.45
N GLN A 54 8.45 -3.07 -17.99
CA GLN A 54 9.56 -3.98 -18.17
C GLN A 54 10.49 -4.11 -16.96
N LEU A 55 10.26 -3.30 -15.92
CA LEU A 55 11.05 -3.38 -14.71
C LEU A 55 10.58 -4.55 -13.84
N PRO A 56 11.50 -5.31 -13.24
CA PRO A 56 11.16 -6.26 -12.21
C PRO A 56 10.54 -5.54 -11.00
N SER A 57 9.68 -6.21 -10.24
CA SER A 57 8.88 -5.62 -9.15
C SER A 57 9.71 -4.77 -8.18
N TYR A 58 10.87 -5.27 -7.75
CA TYR A 58 11.75 -4.58 -6.80
C TYR A 58 12.38 -3.27 -7.32
N LYS A 59 12.33 -3.01 -8.64
CA LYS A 59 12.81 -1.75 -9.26
C LYS A 59 11.69 -0.76 -9.57
N ARG A 60 10.43 -1.17 -9.43
CA ARG A 60 9.27 -0.32 -9.75
C ARG A 60 9.01 0.77 -8.72
N LYS A 61 9.59 0.66 -7.54
CA LYS A 61 9.34 1.57 -6.40
C LYS A 61 7.86 1.72 -6.06
N VAL A 62 7.13 0.64 -6.14
CA VAL A 62 5.71 0.54 -5.80
C VAL A 62 5.60 0.04 -4.37
N GLY A 63 4.98 0.82 -3.51
CA GLY A 63 4.59 0.39 -2.16
C GLY A 63 3.22 -0.26 -2.20
N ILE A 64 3.03 -1.37 -1.48
CA ILE A 64 1.73 -2.02 -1.36
C ILE A 64 1.37 -2.15 0.11
N LEU A 65 0.15 -1.74 0.45
CA LEU A 65 -0.49 -2.06 1.71
C LEU A 65 -1.60 -3.06 1.42
N PHE A 66 -1.40 -4.30 1.87
CA PHE A 66 -2.34 -5.38 1.71
C PHE A 66 -3.38 -5.39 2.83
N GLN A 67 -4.48 -6.08 2.62
CA GLN A 67 -5.46 -6.40 3.66
C GLN A 67 -4.83 -7.13 4.87
N GLU A 68 -3.79 -7.92 4.62
CA GLU A 68 -2.95 -8.53 5.65
C GLU A 68 -1.71 -7.69 5.90
N ASP A 69 -1.29 -7.61 7.17
CA ASP A 69 -0.15 -6.78 7.56
C ASP A 69 1.20 -7.28 7.03
N LEU A 70 1.30 -8.56 6.71
CA LEU A 70 2.48 -9.24 6.14
C LEU A 70 3.79 -8.89 6.87
N LEU A 71 3.72 -8.64 8.18
CA LEU A 71 4.91 -8.45 8.99
C LEU A 71 5.66 -9.78 9.12
N PHE A 72 6.99 -9.72 9.12
CA PHE A 72 7.84 -10.90 9.33
C PHE A 72 7.70 -11.39 10.78
N PRO A 73 7.13 -12.57 11.03
CA PRO A 73 6.82 -13.02 12.39
C PRO A 73 8.06 -13.31 13.24
N HIS A 74 9.18 -13.60 12.59
CA HIS A 74 10.48 -13.91 13.23
C HIS A 74 11.35 -12.68 13.48
N LEU A 75 10.91 -11.49 13.08
CA LEU A 75 11.57 -10.21 13.31
C LEU A 75 10.77 -9.38 14.31
N CYS A 76 11.43 -8.73 15.25
CA CYS A 76 10.75 -7.75 16.09
C CYS A 76 10.34 -6.50 15.28
N ILE A 77 9.57 -5.61 15.88
CA ILE A 77 8.95 -4.50 15.13
C ILE A 77 9.98 -3.54 14.53
N TRP A 78 11.03 -3.15 15.27
CA TRP A 78 12.05 -2.27 14.68
C TRP A 78 12.80 -2.95 13.52
N GLU A 79 13.00 -4.26 13.58
CA GLU A 79 13.66 -5.03 12.50
C GLU A 79 12.77 -5.12 11.25
N ASN A 80 11.46 -5.32 11.44
CA ASN A 80 10.48 -5.23 10.35
C ASN A 80 10.55 -3.90 9.61
N LEU A 81 10.67 -2.79 10.34
CA LEU A 81 10.81 -1.46 9.76
C LEU A 81 12.19 -1.25 9.13
N ALA A 82 13.24 -1.65 9.83
CA ALA A 82 14.60 -1.54 9.32
C ALA A 82 14.79 -2.30 8.01
N PHE A 83 14.10 -3.42 7.81
CA PHE A 83 14.16 -4.21 6.56
C PHE A 83 13.74 -3.37 5.33
N ALA A 84 12.77 -2.47 5.48
CA ALA A 84 12.25 -1.67 4.38
C ALA A 84 13.11 -0.42 4.05
N LEU A 85 14.03 -0.05 4.92
CA LEU A 85 14.86 1.14 4.69
C LEU A 85 15.76 0.96 3.45
N PRO A 86 15.98 2.04 2.68
CA PRO A 86 16.86 2.02 1.51
C PRO A 86 18.27 1.49 1.81
N ASP A 87 18.90 0.89 0.80
CA ASP A 87 20.23 0.27 0.91
C ASP A 87 21.37 1.22 1.29
N GLN A 88 21.18 2.52 1.07
CA GLN A 88 22.16 3.56 1.46
C GLN A 88 22.27 3.69 2.98
N ILE A 89 21.22 3.38 3.72
CA ILE A 89 21.21 3.41 5.19
C ILE A 89 21.84 2.09 5.70
N LYS A 90 22.93 2.17 6.42
CA LYS A 90 23.74 1.01 6.85
C LYS A 90 23.90 0.93 8.36
N GLY A 91 24.21 -0.26 8.84
CA GLY A 91 24.63 -0.52 10.22
C GLY A 91 23.60 -0.05 11.27
N SER A 92 24.09 0.58 12.33
CA SER A 92 23.28 1.05 13.46
C SER A 92 22.28 2.14 13.07
N GLN A 93 22.51 2.86 11.97
CA GLN A 93 21.61 3.91 11.53
C GLN A 93 20.23 3.35 11.15
N ARG A 94 20.16 2.13 10.58
CA ARG A 94 18.88 1.47 10.27
C ARG A 94 18.01 1.30 11.51
N LYS A 95 18.60 0.91 12.63
CA LYS A 95 17.88 0.77 13.90
C LYS A 95 17.39 2.12 14.42
N ILE A 96 18.25 3.14 14.37
CA ILE A 96 17.91 4.49 14.82
C ILE A 96 16.73 5.04 14.00
N ASP A 97 16.79 4.92 12.68
CA ASP A 97 15.73 5.43 11.79
C ASP A 97 14.42 4.66 11.98
N ALA A 98 14.47 3.34 12.14
CA ALA A 98 13.29 2.52 12.43
C ALA A 98 12.62 2.91 13.77
N ILE A 99 13.41 3.11 14.83
CA ILE A 99 12.87 3.53 16.14
C ILE A 99 12.32 4.96 16.07
N ASN A 100 12.97 5.86 15.35
CA ASN A 100 12.46 7.21 15.14
C ASN A 100 11.13 7.21 14.36
N ALA A 101 10.99 6.35 13.34
CA ALA A 101 9.73 6.19 12.64
C ALA A 101 8.60 5.69 13.56
N LEU A 102 8.90 4.77 14.49
CA LEU A 102 7.93 4.34 15.51
C LEU A 102 7.54 5.47 16.47
N LYS A 103 8.49 6.31 16.87
CA LYS A 103 8.21 7.48 17.72
C LYS A 103 7.24 8.45 17.06
N ASN A 104 7.42 8.73 15.76
CA ASN A 104 6.55 9.64 15.01
C ASN A 104 5.08 9.18 14.99
N VAL A 105 4.84 7.88 15.13
CA VAL A 105 3.50 7.28 15.19
C VAL A 105 3.10 6.81 16.59
N GLN A 106 3.86 7.19 17.61
CA GLN A 106 3.62 6.88 19.04
C GLN A 106 3.56 5.35 19.34
N LEU A 107 4.39 4.57 18.67
CA LEU A 107 4.50 3.13 18.82
C LEU A 107 5.91 2.65 19.21
N ASP A 108 6.76 3.54 19.71
CA ASP A 108 8.15 3.24 20.05
C ASP A 108 8.29 2.23 21.19
N SER A 109 7.33 2.19 22.11
CA SER A 109 7.27 1.15 23.16
C SER A 109 7.17 -0.28 22.61
N LEU A 110 6.72 -0.43 21.37
CA LEU A 110 6.59 -1.71 20.70
C LEU A 110 7.83 -2.13 19.88
N ALA A 111 8.90 -1.34 19.92
CA ALA A 111 10.06 -1.58 19.04
C ALA A 111 10.64 -2.99 19.15
N TYR A 112 10.66 -3.58 20.34
CA TYR A 112 11.32 -4.86 20.63
C TYR A 112 10.39 -6.05 20.80
N VAL A 113 9.07 -5.86 20.59
CA VAL A 113 8.10 -6.98 20.62
C VAL A 113 7.93 -7.57 19.22
N PHE A 114 7.35 -8.77 19.16
CA PHE A 114 7.07 -9.45 17.90
C PHE A 114 5.65 -9.18 17.41
N PRO A 115 5.37 -9.33 16.10
CA PRO A 115 4.05 -9.04 15.52
C PRO A 115 2.88 -9.75 16.21
N GLU A 116 3.07 -10.94 16.72
CA GLU A 116 2.05 -11.73 17.45
C GLU A 116 1.64 -11.12 18.79
N GLN A 117 2.48 -10.26 19.37
CA GLN A 117 2.30 -9.66 20.71
C GLN A 117 1.54 -8.32 20.66
N ILE A 118 1.13 -7.86 19.48
CA ILE A 118 0.48 -6.56 19.29
C ILE A 118 -0.89 -6.69 18.64
N SER A 119 -1.74 -5.67 18.80
CA SER A 119 -3.08 -5.65 18.23
C SER A 119 -3.08 -5.57 16.70
N GLY A 120 -4.19 -5.97 16.06
CA GLY A 120 -4.37 -5.84 14.62
C GLY A 120 -4.22 -4.39 14.11
N GLY A 121 -4.77 -3.41 14.84
CA GLY A 121 -4.62 -2.00 14.50
C GLY A 121 -3.17 -1.49 14.63
N GLN A 122 -2.42 -1.98 15.62
CA GLN A 122 -0.99 -1.67 15.73
C GLN A 122 -0.20 -2.28 14.58
N ARG A 123 -0.47 -3.55 14.21
CA ARG A 123 0.15 -4.19 13.04
C ARG A 123 -0.12 -3.43 11.76
N ALA A 124 -1.38 -3.01 11.53
CA ALA A 124 -1.76 -2.24 10.35
C ALA A 124 -0.99 -0.91 10.25
N ARG A 125 -0.86 -0.16 11.36
CA ARG A 125 -0.06 1.08 11.41
C ARG A 125 1.42 0.82 11.11
N ILE A 126 2.00 -0.22 11.70
CA ILE A 126 3.40 -0.60 11.46
C ILE A 126 3.63 -1.00 10.00
N SER A 127 2.69 -1.71 9.38
CA SER A 127 2.77 -2.07 7.97
C SER A 127 2.77 -0.84 7.05
N LEU A 128 1.95 0.18 7.36
CA LEU A 128 2.00 1.44 6.62
C LEU A 128 3.35 2.14 6.80
N VAL A 129 3.83 2.27 8.05
CA VAL A 129 5.14 2.88 8.32
C VAL A 129 6.25 2.15 7.57
N ARG A 130 6.22 0.80 7.56
CA ARG A 130 7.16 -0.02 6.80
C ARG A 130 7.11 0.30 5.31
N MET A 131 5.92 0.42 4.73
CA MET A 131 5.76 0.79 3.32
C MET A 131 6.33 2.20 3.03
N LEU A 132 6.05 3.18 3.88
CA LEU A 132 6.54 4.56 3.72
C LEU A 132 8.08 4.66 3.85
N LEU A 133 8.69 3.87 4.73
CA LEU A 133 10.14 3.82 4.90
C LEU A 133 10.88 3.30 3.66
N ALA A 134 10.22 2.51 2.83
CA ALA A 134 10.76 2.09 1.54
C ALA A 134 10.82 3.24 0.51
N LYS A 135 10.24 4.41 0.82
CA LYS A 135 10.17 5.59 -0.06
C LYS A 135 9.61 5.27 -1.45
N PRO A 136 8.39 4.73 -1.53
CA PRO A 136 7.80 4.38 -2.81
C PRO A 136 7.46 5.63 -3.63
N ASP A 137 7.49 5.49 -4.96
CA ASP A 137 7.05 6.53 -5.90
C ASP A 137 5.52 6.50 -6.13
N VAL A 138 4.85 5.41 -5.76
CA VAL A 138 3.40 5.22 -5.78
C VAL A 138 2.96 4.23 -4.69
N ALA A 139 1.81 4.44 -4.08
CA ALA A 139 1.20 3.54 -3.12
C ALA A 139 -0.03 2.83 -3.71
N LEU A 140 -0.10 1.53 -3.50
CA LEU A 140 -1.24 0.68 -3.84
C LEU A 140 -1.85 0.16 -2.53
N LEU A 141 -3.15 0.37 -2.35
CA LEU A 141 -3.88 -0.05 -1.16
C LEU A 141 -4.94 -1.08 -1.55
N ASP A 142 -4.79 -2.33 -1.11
CA ASP A 142 -5.69 -3.44 -1.41
C ASP A 142 -6.58 -3.74 -0.20
N GLU A 143 -7.77 -3.17 -0.18
CA GLU A 143 -8.78 -3.30 0.90
C GLU A 143 -8.17 -3.11 2.32
N PRO A 144 -7.38 -2.07 2.56
CA PRO A 144 -6.49 -1.98 3.72
C PRO A 144 -7.23 -1.83 5.06
N PHE A 145 -8.52 -1.51 5.01
CA PHE A 145 -9.32 -1.22 6.20
C PHE A 145 -10.35 -2.30 6.53
N SER A 146 -10.50 -3.33 5.69
CA SER A 146 -11.59 -4.31 5.77
C SER A 146 -11.58 -5.18 7.03
N LYS A 147 -10.42 -5.38 7.68
CA LYS A 147 -10.26 -6.17 8.91
C LYS A 147 -10.37 -5.37 10.21
N LEU A 148 -10.67 -4.07 10.12
CA LEU A 148 -10.74 -3.19 11.27
C LEU A 148 -12.21 -3.00 11.71
N ASP A 149 -12.42 -2.87 13.02
CA ASP A 149 -13.71 -2.43 13.54
C ASP A 149 -14.04 -1.00 13.09
N LYS A 150 -15.30 -0.63 13.09
CA LYS A 150 -15.79 0.62 12.49
C LYS A 150 -15.08 1.88 13.03
N THR A 151 -14.82 1.95 14.33
CA THR A 151 -14.21 3.14 14.95
C THR A 151 -12.73 3.24 14.59
N LEU A 152 -12.02 2.13 14.73
CA LEU A 152 -10.59 2.05 14.40
C LEU A 152 -10.36 2.25 12.89
N ARG A 153 -11.28 1.76 12.05
CA ARG A 153 -11.24 1.89 10.60
C ARG A 153 -11.23 3.37 10.17
N ILE A 154 -12.15 4.19 10.69
CA ILE A 154 -12.22 5.61 10.36
C ILE A 154 -10.93 6.32 10.75
N GLN A 155 -10.48 6.13 12.00
CA GLN A 155 -9.25 6.76 12.50
C GLN A 155 -8.02 6.34 11.69
N PHE A 156 -7.90 5.05 11.37
CA PHE A 156 -6.76 4.52 10.62
C PHE A 156 -6.80 4.98 9.17
N ARG A 157 -7.98 4.99 8.53
CA ARG A 157 -8.17 5.49 7.16
C ARG A 157 -7.70 6.95 7.04
N ASP A 158 -8.22 7.81 7.91
CA ASP A 158 -7.91 9.24 7.85
C ASP A 158 -6.40 9.48 8.07
N TRP A 159 -5.81 8.77 9.04
CA TRP A 159 -4.38 8.83 9.28
C TRP A 159 -3.55 8.30 8.09
N VAL A 160 -3.95 7.20 7.43
CA VAL A 160 -3.26 6.67 6.24
C VAL A 160 -3.20 7.71 5.13
N PHE A 161 -4.34 8.34 4.83
CA PHE A 161 -4.38 9.33 3.76
C PHE A 161 -3.65 10.62 4.10
N GLU A 162 -3.65 11.04 5.35
CA GLU A 162 -2.81 12.13 5.84
C GLU A 162 -1.32 11.84 5.59
N GLN A 163 -0.83 10.68 6.00
CA GLN A 163 0.58 10.30 5.81
C GLN A 163 0.98 10.21 4.33
N LEU A 164 0.11 9.67 3.47
CA LEU A 164 0.37 9.56 2.03
C LEU A 164 0.36 10.93 1.34
N SER A 165 -0.55 11.82 1.75
CA SER A 165 -0.64 13.20 1.25
C SER A 165 0.57 14.03 1.67
N GLU A 166 0.98 13.97 2.95
CA GLU A 166 2.18 14.65 3.46
C GLU A 166 3.46 14.15 2.76
N ALA A 167 3.54 12.86 2.47
CA ALA A 167 4.64 12.28 1.70
C ALA A 167 4.55 12.57 0.19
N ASN A 168 3.47 13.21 -0.28
CA ASN A 168 3.24 13.57 -1.68
C ASN A 168 3.22 12.35 -2.62
N ILE A 169 2.73 11.20 -2.14
CA ILE A 169 2.71 9.92 -2.85
C ILE A 169 1.36 9.76 -3.58
N PRO A 170 1.34 9.60 -4.93
CA PRO A 170 0.13 9.22 -5.65
C PRO A 170 -0.35 7.85 -5.18
N THR A 171 -1.64 7.71 -4.91
CA THR A 171 -2.21 6.54 -4.26
C THR A 171 -3.37 5.95 -5.05
N LEU A 172 -3.32 4.64 -5.32
CA LEU A 172 -4.42 3.87 -5.87
C LEU A 172 -5.04 3.03 -4.75
N LEU A 173 -6.27 3.35 -4.38
CA LEU A 173 -7.06 2.58 -3.42
C LEU A 173 -7.99 1.62 -4.16
N VAL A 174 -7.98 0.36 -3.75
CA VAL A 174 -8.97 -0.63 -4.16
C VAL A 174 -9.84 -0.96 -2.96
N THR A 175 -11.14 -0.80 -3.10
CA THR A 175 -12.12 -1.13 -2.06
C THR A 175 -13.46 -1.54 -2.66
N HIS A 176 -14.28 -2.22 -1.88
CA HIS A 176 -15.69 -2.46 -2.17
C HIS A 176 -16.63 -1.66 -1.26
N ASP A 177 -16.07 -0.89 -0.32
CA ASP A 177 -16.80 -0.12 0.67
C ASP A 177 -16.64 1.39 0.41
N ILE A 178 -17.76 2.08 0.27
CA ILE A 178 -17.81 3.52 0.03
C ILE A 178 -17.24 4.34 1.20
N ASP A 179 -17.35 3.79 2.42
CA ASP A 179 -16.85 4.45 3.63
C ASP A 179 -15.31 4.51 3.68
N ASP A 180 -14.62 3.74 2.84
CA ASP A 180 -13.15 3.80 2.72
C ASP A 180 -12.66 4.95 1.85
N ILE A 181 -13.52 5.50 1.01
CA ILE A 181 -13.16 6.50 0.01
C ILE A 181 -12.92 7.84 0.71
N PRO A 182 -11.75 8.49 0.50
CA PRO A 182 -11.51 9.83 1.03
C PRO A 182 -12.46 10.85 0.44
N GLN A 183 -12.89 11.82 1.24
CA GLN A 183 -13.67 12.96 0.72
C GLN A 183 -12.87 13.67 -0.37
N ASN A 184 -13.54 14.01 -1.48
CA ASN A 184 -12.96 14.69 -2.65
C ASN A 184 -11.93 13.88 -3.46
N SER A 185 -11.80 12.55 -3.25
CA SER A 185 -11.01 11.71 -4.14
C SER A 185 -11.80 11.33 -5.40
N GLN A 186 -11.07 11.12 -6.49
CA GLN A 186 -11.66 10.54 -7.69
C GLN A 186 -12.04 9.09 -7.46
N THR A 187 -13.21 8.69 -7.96
CA THR A 187 -13.66 7.29 -7.88
C THR A 187 -13.90 6.74 -9.27
N PHE A 188 -13.29 5.60 -9.54
CA PHE A 188 -13.47 4.84 -10.76
C PHE A 188 -14.26 3.56 -10.46
N LEU A 189 -15.41 3.40 -11.11
CA LEU A 189 -16.19 2.17 -10.98
C LEU A 189 -15.61 1.11 -11.92
N TRP A 190 -15.15 0.00 -11.34
CA TRP A 190 -14.57 -1.10 -12.12
C TRP A 190 -15.68 -1.87 -12.81
N PRO A 191 -15.66 -1.99 -14.15
CA PRO A 191 -16.74 -2.60 -14.90
C PRO A 191 -16.88 -4.09 -14.59
N LEU A 192 -18.14 -4.50 -14.44
CA LEU A 192 -18.56 -5.88 -14.21
C LEU A 192 -18.61 -6.74 -15.48
N GLU A 193 -18.39 -6.17 -16.65
CA GLU A 193 -18.52 -6.91 -17.90
C GLU A 193 -17.36 -7.90 -18.07
N ILE A 194 -17.53 -9.08 -17.48
CA ILE A 194 -16.93 -10.30 -17.99
C ILE A 194 -17.86 -10.73 -19.14
N ASP A 195 -17.56 -10.28 -20.35
CA ASP A 195 -18.10 -10.94 -21.55
C ASP A 195 -17.59 -12.39 -21.52
N HIS A 196 -18.47 -13.29 -21.09
CA HIS A 196 -18.31 -14.72 -21.31
C HIS A 196 -18.58 -14.98 -22.80
N ALA A 197 -17.52 -14.90 -23.63
CA ALA A 197 -17.52 -15.44 -24.95
C ALA A 197 -17.06 -16.91 -24.89
#